data_a0d57e031b13fbd098a11512e267b1ca
#
_entry.id   a0d57e031b13fbd098a11512e267b1ca
#
_cell.length_a   1.000
_cell.length_b   1.000
_cell.length_c   1.000
_cell.angle_alpha   90.00
_cell.angle_beta   90.00
_cell.angle_gamma   90.00
#
_symmetry.space_group_name_H-M   'P 1'
#
loop_
_entity.id
_entity.type
_entity.pdbx_description
1 polymer ?
#
loop_
_entity_poly.entity_id
_entity_poly.type
_entity_poly.pdbx_seq_one_letter_code
_entity_poly.pdbx_strand_id
1 'polypeptide(L)'
;MIEEKIKITRCNMSKQIFSLCVAVLLLSCGYNHEPIIQSLIADPEVVEPGGIVILTCNASDDEGADSRKDDNLTYTWDATAGAILQDYGGSTASWTAPAILGIYSISCIVEDPDHGTDIAMVNVTVQ
;
A
#
# COMPACT_ATOMS: atom_id res chain seq x y z
N MET A 1 -37.05 -7.15 -2.21
CA MET A 1 -37.01 -6.15 -3.14
C MET A 1 -36.29 -4.91 -2.69
N ILE A 2 -36.67 -4.31 -1.68
CA ILE A 2 -35.94 -3.15 -1.22
C ILE A 2 -34.58 -3.50 -0.79
N GLU A 3 -34.41 -4.62 -0.22
CA GLU A 3 -33.15 -4.99 0.30
C GLU A 3 -32.10 -5.07 -0.73
N GLU A 4 -32.43 -5.57 -1.90
CA GLU A 4 -31.33 -5.72 -2.77
C GLU A 4 -30.88 -4.43 -3.31
N LYS A 5 -31.77 -3.49 -3.55
CA LYS A 5 -31.21 -2.26 -4.00
C LYS A 5 -30.42 -1.61 -2.91
N ILE A 6 -30.76 -1.83 -1.72
CA ILE A 6 -29.99 -1.27 -0.66
C ILE A 6 -28.61 -1.83 -0.64
N LYS A 7 -28.46 -3.13 -0.82
CA LYS A 7 -27.12 -3.64 -0.79
C LYS A 7 -26.36 -3.23 -2.00
N ILE A 8 -27.00 -2.98 -3.09
CA ILE A 8 -26.28 -2.49 -4.23
C ILE A 8 -25.63 -1.18 -3.95
N THR A 9 -26.30 -0.33 -3.22
CA THR A 9 -25.72 0.93 -2.91
C THR A 9 -24.71 0.81 -1.84
N ARG A 10 -24.45 -0.36 -1.41
CA ARG A 10 -23.45 -0.62 -0.45
C ARG A 10 -23.68 0.12 0.81
N CYS A 11 -22.65 0.55 1.42
CA CYS A 11 -22.72 1.07 2.74
C CYS A 11 -23.21 2.47 2.82
N ASN A 12 -23.30 3.13 1.72
CA ASN A 12 -23.49 4.54 1.85
C ASN A 12 -24.88 5.01 1.59
N MET A 13 -25.79 4.15 1.21
CA MET A 13 -27.03 4.65 0.92
C MET A 13 -27.97 4.51 2.03
N SER A 14 -27.56 4.46 3.10
CA SER A 14 -28.40 4.16 4.17
C SER A 14 -29.23 5.28 4.67
N LYS A 15 -29.04 6.48 4.23
CA LYS A 15 -29.59 7.53 4.94
C LYS A 15 -31.07 7.53 5.01
N GLN A 16 -31.74 7.32 3.98
CA GLN A 16 -33.14 7.50 4.08
C GLN A 16 -33.88 6.24 4.39
N ILE A 17 -33.20 5.21 4.67
CA ILE A 17 -33.86 3.97 4.94
C ILE A 17 -34.29 3.91 6.36
N PHE A 18 -35.21 3.08 6.69
CA PHE A 18 -35.70 2.95 8.02
C PHE A 18 -34.69 2.30 8.90
N SER A 19 -34.73 2.61 10.14
CA SER A 19 -33.72 2.20 11.08
C SER A 19 -33.48 0.70 11.04
N LEU A 20 -34.51 -0.04 10.92
CA LEU A 20 -34.37 -1.46 10.92
C LEU A 20 -33.54 -1.94 9.77
N CYS A 21 -33.87 -1.48 8.60
CA CYS A 21 -33.13 -1.88 7.41
C CYS A 21 -31.72 -1.38 7.47
N VAL A 22 -31.55 -0.20 8.02
CA VAL A 22 -30.21 0.36 8.11
C VAL A 22 -29.30 -0.51 8.95
N ALA A 23 -29.80 -1.00 10.06
CA ALA A 23 -29.01 -1.85 10.90
C ALA A 23 -28.54 -3.10 10.18
N VAL A 24 -29.44 -3.71 9.44
CA VAL A 24 -29.09 -4.91 8.70
C VAL A 24 -28.07 -4.59 7.63
N LEU A 25 -28.20 -3.46 6.98
CA LEU A 25 -27.27 -3.11 5.94
C LEU A 25 -25.88 -2.88 6.49
N LEU A 26 -25.78 -2.26 7.63
CA LEU A 26 -24.49 -2.04 8.21
C LEU A 26 -23.79 -3.35 8.52
N LEU A 27 -24.54 -4.34 8.93
CA LEU A 27 -23.95 -5.63 9.20
C LEU A 27 -23.48 -6.34 7.95
N SER A 28 -24.17 -6.10 6.84
CA SER A 28 -23.78 -6.76 5.61
C SER A 28 -22.77 -5.95 4.81
N CYS A 29 -22.46 -4.75 5.24
CA CYS A 29 -21.53 -3.90 4.55
C CYS A 29 -20.12 -4.40 4.76
N GLY A 30 -19.40 -4.62 3.69
CA GLY A 30 -18.02 -5.01 3.77
C GLY A 30 -17.19 -3.89 4.35
N TYR A 31 -16.26 -4.25 5.18
CA TYR A 31 -15.37 -3.29 5.79
C TYR A 31 -14.01 -3.40 5.12
N ASN A 32 -13.58 -2.35 4.50
CA ASN A 32 -12.28 -2.32 3.90
C ASN A 32 -11.25 -1.97 4.95
N HIS A 33 -10.27 -2.82 5.13
CA HIS A 33 -9.12 -2.53 5.95
C HIS A 33 -8.02 -2.00 5.04
N GLU A 34 -7.39 -0.93 5.47
CA GLU A 34 -6.29 -0.40 4.69
C GLU A 34 -5.08 -1.31 4.85
N PRO A 35 -4.24 -1.42 3.83
CA PRO A 35 -3.03 -2.22 3.95
C PRO A 35 -2.09 -1.63 4.98
N ILE A 36 -1.25 -2.46 5.55
CA ILE A 36 -0.29 -2.04 6.56
C ILE A 36 1.09 -2.48 6.12
N ILE A 37 2.02 -1.53 6.04
CA ILE A 37 3.42 -1.82 5.79
C ILE A 37 4.06 -2.22 7.10
N GLN A 38 4.56 -3.44 7.16
CA GLN A 38 5.21 -3.98 8.35
C GLN A 38 6.67 -3.64 8.38
N SER A 39 7.32 -3.55 7.22
CA SER A 39 8.72 -3.15 7.13
C SER A 39 9.05 -2.62 5.75
N LEU A 40 9.96 -1.67 5.71
CA LEU A 40 10.58 -1.18 4.50
C LEU A 40 12.08 -1.20 4.74
N ILE A 41 12.78 -1.97 3.92
CA ILE A 41 14.20 -2.26 4.11
C ILE A 41 14.98 -1.81 2.89
N ALA A 42 16.10 -1.16 3.13
CA ALA A 42 17.08 -0.83 2.10
C ALA A 42 18.39 -1.54 2.47
N ASP A 43 18.92 -2.31 1.57
CA ASP A 43 20.14 -3.08 1.81
C ASP A 43 21.10 -2.97 0.62
N PRO A 44 22.27 -2.37 0.85
CA PRO A 44 22.77 -1.77 2.08
C PRO A 44 22.20 -0.37 2.31
N GLU A 45 22.24 0.10 3.56
CA GLU A 45 21.79 1.46 3.91
C GLU A 45 22.83 2.53 3.59
N VAL A 46 24.06 2.11 3.35
CA VAL A 46 25.17 2.99 2.99
C VAL A 46 25.80 2.45 1.73
N VAL A 47 25.99 3.31 0.73
CA VAL A 47 26.44 2.87 -0.57
C VAL A 47 27.32 3.95 -1.20
N GLU A 48 28.19 3.53 -2.14
CA GLU A 48 28.99 4.47 -2.92
C GLU A 48 28.17 5.08 -4.04
N PRO A 49 28.61 6.21 -4.60
CA PRO A 49 27.95 6.79 -5.77
C PRO A 49 27.84 5.76 -6.90
N GLY A 50 26.66 5.64 -7.47
CA GLY A 50 26.39 4.65 -8.52
C GLY A 50 26.16 3.25 -8.00
N GLY A 51 26.24 3.02 -6.70
CA GLY A 51 25.99 1.71 -6.12
C GLY A 51 24.52 1.37 -6.13
N ILE A 52 24.22 0.09 -5.95
CA ILE A 52 22.87 -0.43 -6.02
C ILE A 52 22.41 -0.86 -4.64
N VAL A 53 21.21 -0.48 -4.30
CA VAL A 53 20.55 -0.83 -3.04
C VAL A 53 19.30 -1.62 -3.38
N ILE A 54 19.10 -2.74 -2.70
CA ILE A 54 17.89 -3.52 -2.86
C ILE A 54 16.86 -3.05 -1.84
N LEU A 55 15.67 -2.78 -2.32
CA LEU A 55 14.56 -2.29 -1.52
C LEU A 55 13.53 -3.39 -1.38
N THR A 56 13.04 -3.61 -0.18
CA THR A 56 12.02 -4.62 0.08
C THR A 56 10.94 -4.01 0.97
N CYS A 57 9.70 -4.08 0.52
CA CYS A 57 8.55 -3.63 1.28
C CYS A 57 7.68 -4.83 1.62
N ASN A 58 7.47 -5.05 2.92
CA ASN A 58 6.57 -6.09 3.38
C ASN A 58 5.30 -5.43 3.88
N ALA A 59 4.20 -5.76 3.25
CA ALA A 59 2.90 -5.23 3.60
C ALA A 59 1.87 -6.34 3.61
N SER A 60 0.81 -6.15 4.37
CA SER A 60 -0.32 -7.06 4.39
C SER A 60 -1.60 -6.26 4.43
N ASP A 61 -2.67 -6.91 4.01
CA ASP A 61 -4.00 -6.32 4.01
C ASP A 61 -4.93 -7.35 4.66
N ASP A 62 -5.39 -7.03 5.87
CA ASP A 62 -6.24 -7.95 6.61
C ASP A 62 -7.69 -7.69 6.27
N GLU A 63 -8.19 -8.41 5.30
CA GLU A 63 -9.59 -8.33 4.89
C GLU A 63 -10.46 -9.35 5.61
N GLY A 64 -10.02 -9.80 6.75
CA GLY A 64 -10.77 -10.74 7.54
C GLY A 64 -10.84 -12.11 6.88
N ALA A 65 -12.02 -12.52 6.47
CA ALA A 65 -12.18 -13.85 5.90
C ALA A 65 -11.74 -13.94 4.44
N ASP A 66 -11.49 -12.82 3.79
CA ASP A 66 -11.15 -12.84 2.37
C ASP A 66 -9.66 -12.55 2.17
N SER A 67 -8.87 -13.56 2.43
CA SER A 67 -7.41 -13.42 2.33
C SER A 67 -6.91 -13.26 0.89
N ARG A 68 -7.79 -13.38 -0.09
CA ARG A 68 -7.32 -13.23 -1.47
C ARG A 68 -6.96 -11.82 -1.81
N LYS A 69 -7.37 -10.86 -1.00
CA LYS A 69 -7.05 -9.46 -1.29
C LYS A 69 -5.61 -9.11 -1.00
N ASP A 70 -4.94 -9.89 -0.18
CA ASP A 70 -3.53 -9.64 0.08
C ASP A 70 -2.67 -9.76 -1.17
N ASP A 71 -3.11 -10.58 -2.11
CA ASP A 71 -2.31 -10.84 -3.30
C ASP A 71 -2.42 -9.74 -4.34
N ASN A 72 -3.26 -8.75 -4.09
CA ASN A 72 -3.52 -7.70 -5.08
C ASN A 72 -3.01 -6.34 -4.65
N LEU A 73 -2.04 -6.32 -3.75
CA LEU A 73 -1.44 -5.06 -3.36
C LEU A 73 -0.56 -4.52 -4.48
N THR A 74 -0.66 -3.22 -4.71
CA THR A 74 0.21 -2.51 -5.65
C THR A 74 1.20 -1.66 -4.90
N TYR A 75 2.42 -1.60 -5.40
CA TYR A 75 3.52 -0.89 -4.76
C TYR A 75 4.00 0.19 -5.70
N THR A 76 4.14 1.39 -5.19
CA THR A 76 4.68 2.52 -5.95
C THR A 76 5.88 3.07 -5.19
N TRP A 77 7.01 3.13 -5.88
CA TRP A 77 8.27 3.55 -5.30
C TRP A 77 8.65 4.92 -5.81
N ASP A 78 9.23 5.72 -4.91
CA ASP A 78 9.76 7.03 -5.26
C ASP A 78 11.02 7.32 -4.45
N ALA A 79 11.89 8.16 -4.98
CA ALA A 79 13.12 8.53 -4.33
C ALA A 79 13.43 9.99 -4.61
N THR A 80 14.10 10.65 -3.65
CA THR A 80 14.44 12.07 -3.81
C THR A 80 15.47 12.29 -4.93
N ALA A 81 16.26 11.27 -5.25
CA ALA A 81 17.15 11.27 -6.41
C ALA A 81 17.61 9.84 -6.67
N GLY A 82 18.33 9.63 -7.76
CA GLY A 82 18.74 8.30 -8.18
C GLY A 82 17.73 7.68 -9.11
N ALA A 83 17.90 6.42 -9.42
CA ALA A 83 17.03 5.71 -10.35
C ALA A 83 16.48 4.46 -9.69
N ILE A 84 15.17 4.28 -9.81
CA ILE A 84 14.49 3.10 -9.27
C ILE A 84 14.08 2.20 -10.42
N LEU A 85 14.37 0.91 -10.26
CA LEU A 85 13.89 -0.13 -11.14
C LEU A 85 13.05 -1.09 -10.30
N GLN A 86 11.76 -1.10 -10.57
CA GLN A 86 10.82 -1.91 -9.81
C GLN A 86 10.72 -3.30 -10.40
N ASP A 87 10.70 -4.31 -9.55
CA ASP A 87 10.53 -5.67 -9.98
C ASP A 87 9.08 -5.96 -10.33
N TYR A 88 8.88 -7.04 -11.06
CA TYR A 88 7.55 -7.49 -11.38
C TYR A 88 6.83 -7.86 -10.08
N GLY A 89 5.69 -7.27 -9.86
CA GLY A 89 4.96 -7.46 -8.60
C GLY A 89 5.13 -6.33 -7.62
N GLY A 90 6.25 -5.62 -7.68
CA GLY A 90 6.38 -4.35 -7.02
C GLY A 90 6.84 -4.32 -5.58
N SER A 91 6.80 -5.44 -4.86
CA SER A 91 7.21 -5.44 -3.45
C SER A 91 8.71 -5.30 -3.25
N THR A 92 9.48 -5.50 -4.31
CA THR A 92 10.92 -5.27 -4.32
C THR A 92 11.29 -4.33 -5.45
N ALA A 93 12.38 -3.62 -5.27
CA ALA A 93 12.91 -2.71 -6.27
C ALA A 93 14.41 -2.58 -6.06
N SER A 94 15.12 -2.09 -7.07
CA SER A 94 16.51 -1.70 -6.91
C SER A 94 16.63 -0.20 -7.12
N TRP A 95 17.45 0.42 -6.32
CA TRP A 95 17.73 1.85 -6.43
C TRP A 95 19.20 2.04 -6.72
N THR A 96 19.49 2.83 -7.75
CA THR A 96 20.86 3.17 -8.10
C THR A 96 21.15 4.56 -7.56
N ALA A 97 22.20 4.66 -6.74
CA ALA A 97 22.58 5.89 -6.08
C ALA A 97 23.06 6.93 -7.08
N PRO A 98 22.72 8.20 -6.86
CA PRO A 98 23.25 9.27 -7.69
C PRO A 98 24.74 9.52 -7.39
N ALA A 99 25.35 10.37 -8.19
CA ALA A 99 26.77 10.67 -8.04
C ALA A 99 27.07 11.61 -6.87
N ILE A 100 26.07 12.31 -6.38
CA ILE A 100 26.28 13.31 -5.33
C ILE A 100 26.14 12.67 -3.97
N LEU A 101 27.10 12.92 -3.10
CA LEU A 101 27.08 12.38 -1.74
C LEU A 101 25.95 13.02 -0.95
N GLY A 102 25.34 12.26 -0.06
CA GLY A 102 24.26 12.78 0.75
C GLY A 102 23.35 11.69 1.26
N ILE A 103 22.26 12.11 1.91
CA ILE A 103 21.22 11.22 2.41
C ILE A 103 20.03 11.35 1.51
N TYR A 104 19.52 10.23 1.06
CA TYR A 104 18.40 10.18 0.13
C TYR A 104 17.26 9.40 0.75
N SER A 105 16.05 9.93 0.63
CA SER A 105 14.85 9.28 1.12
C SER A 105 14.19 8.52 0.00
N ILE A 106 13.81 7.30 0.29
CA ILE A 106 13.10 6.43 -0.64
C ILE A 106 11.80 6.05 0.03
N SER A 107 10.69 6.15 -0.68
CA SER A 107 9.38 5.84 -0.16
C SER A 107 8.72 4.73 -0.96
N CYS A 108 7.86 4.00 -0.29
CA CYS A 108 7.00 3.02 -0.93
C CYS A 108 5.57 3.28 -0.47
N ILE A 109 4.66 3.40 -1.42
CA ILE A 109 3.23 3.48 -1.18
C ILE A 109 2.63 2.15 -1.58
N VAL A 110 1.84 1.57 -0.68
CA VAL A 110 1.12 0.34 -0.96
C VAL A 110 -0.35 0.66 -1.04
N GLU A 111 -1.00 0.15 -2.06
CA GLU A 111 -2.43 0.38 -2.29
C GLU A 111 -3.15 -0.93 -2.49
N ASP A 112 -4.31 -1.07 -1.87
CA ASP A 112 -5.18 -2.23 -2.06
C ASP A 112 -6.17 -1.99 -3.23
N PRO A 113 -6.93 -3.00 -3.66
CA PRO A 113 -7.89 -2.83 -4.75
C PRO A 113 -9.03 -1.87 -4.45
N ASP A 114 -9.28 -1.57 -3.19
CA ASP A 114 -10.33 -0.65 -2.78
C ASP A 114 -9.79 0.76 -2.51
N HIS A 115 -8.53 1.01 -2.87
CA HIS A 115 -7.85 2.31 -2.75
C HIS A 115 -7.48 2.71 -1.32
N GLY A 116 -7.40 1.75 -0.41
CA GLY A 116 -6.75 1.96 0.87
C GLY A 116 -5.25 2.03 0.66
N THR A 117 -4.54 2.86 1.43
CA THR A 117 -3.11 3.06 1.21
C THR A 117 -2.35 3.13 2.52
N ASP A 118 -1.08 2.75 2.45
CA ASP A 118 -0.10 3.01 3.50
C ASP A 118 1.20 3.44 2.86
N ILE A 119 2.02 4.20 3.57
CA ILE A 119 3.28 4.70 3.05
C ILE A 119 4.37 4.55 4.10
N ALA A 120 5.55 4.16 3.65
CA ALA A 120 6.75 4.10 4.49
C ALA A 120 7.92 4.74 3.77
N MET A 121 8.92 5.17 4.55
CA MET A 121 10.13 5.80 4.02
C MET A 121 11.36 5.24 4.70
N VAL A 122 12.45 5.17 3.94
CA VAL A 122 13.75 4.74 4.44
C VAL A 122 14.81 5.68 3.87
N ASN A 123 15.87 5.90 4.62
CA ASN A 123 16.97 6.74 4.18
C ASN A 123 18.18 5.90 3.84
N VAL A 124 18.86 6.28 2.75
CA VAL A 124 20.11 5.66 2.32
C VAL A 124 21.16 6.73 2.23
N THR A 125 22.36 6.43 2.73
CA THR A 125 23.48 7.36 2.69
C THR A 125 24.41 7.00 1.53
N VAL A 126 24.73 8.00 0.72
CA VAL A 126 25.74 7.89 -0.34
C VAL A 126 27.00 8.57 0.13
N GLN A 127 28.09 7.80 0.29
CA GLN A 127 29.36 8.33 0.79
C GLN A 127 30.54 7.60 0.19
#